data_1fbacc6e661d65977ab4651843a22e7d
#
_entry.id   1fbacc6e661d65977ab4651843a22e7d
#
_cell.length_a   1.000
_cell.length_b   1.000
_cell.length_c   1.000
_cell.angle_alpha   90.00
_cell.angle_beta   90.00
_cell.angle_gamma   90.00
#
_symmetry.space_group_name_H-M   'P 1'
#
loop_
_entity.id
_entity.type
_entity.pdbx_description
1 polymer ?
#
loop_
_entity_poly.entity_id
_entity_poly.type
_entity_poly.pdbx_seq_one_letter_code
_entity_poly.pdbx_strand_id
1 'polypeptide(L)'
;MEFELDEDQRLLQQVVRETVAKARSQPPDQLWRTYQDLGWLEAPPMELAIVLEELGYAADPTPFLSAATWFAPLAGRLPRGTGTGVCDGTGRFVLDADRADEIALVTSRGVVIASGAEVRAEPVVTFDQNLRLAHVAAADLVPRIPDLTLMGLAISAVGACRHILDLAVAHVKQRVQFGVPIGSFQAVKHKAADMYVAIERARALAYFSALTIAEDDPRRGRAALMAKAAAGECQQVVFRHGLQLFGGMGFTWENELQRYLKRAKACDLLLGTASVHRRALLEMGEAA
;
A
#
# COMPACT_ATOMS: atom_id res chain seq x y z
N MET A 1 -16.77 -7.53 -16.85
CA MET A 1 -15.83 -6.94 -15.89
C MET A 1 -15.43 -5.59 -16.45
N GLU A 2 -15.98 -4.52 -15.89
CA GLU A 2 -15.65 -3.15 -16.31
C GLU A 2 -14.49 -2.66 -15.45
N PHE A 3 -13.47 -2.08 -16.10
CA PHE A 3 -12.27 -1.56 -15.42
C PHE A 3 -12.34 -0.05 -15.15
N GLU A 4 -13.39 0.62 -15.64
CA GLU A 4 -13.62 2.02 -15.32
C GLU A 4 -14.44 2.15 -14.04
N LEU A 5 -14.06 3.12 -13.20
CA LEU A 5 -14.86 3.46 -12.03
C LEU A 5 -16.21 4.00 -12.46
N ASP A 6 -17.29 3.55 -11.85
CA ASP A 6 -18.62 4.12 -12.02
C ASP A 6 -18.75 5.52 -11.35
N GLU A 7 -19.91 6.13 -11.42
CA GLU A 7 -20.13 7.49 -10.87
C GLU A 7 -19.96 7.52 -9.35
N ASP A 8 -20.49 6.54 -8.64
CA ASP A 8 -20.41 6.46 -7.17
C ASP A 8 -18.97 6.22 -6.72
N GLN A 9 -18.22 5.37 -7.42
CA GLN A 9 -16.82 5.10 -7.17
C GLN A 9 -15.92 6.33 -7.44
N ARG A 10 -16.22 7.10 -8.50
CA ARG A 10 -15.53 8.38 -8.76
C ARG A 10 -15.83 9.41 -7.68
N LEU A 11 -17.09 9.48 -7.22
CA LEU A 11 -17.47 10.35 -6.12
C LEU A 11 -16.76 9.94 -4.82
N LEU A 12 -16.71 8.64 -4.49
CA LEU A 12 -15.97 8.12 -3.36
C LEU A 12 -14.49 8.54 -3.45
N GLN A 13 -13.84 8.34 -4.60
CA GLN A 13 -12.46 8.74 -4.81
C GLN A 13 -12.24 10.22 -4.53
N GLN A 14 -13.14 11.08 -5.02
CA GLN A 14 -13.07 12.52 -4.78
C GLN A 14 -13.22 12.84 -3.29
N VAL A 15 -14.22 12.26 -2.61
CA VAL A 15 -14.47 12.48 -1.18
C VAL A 15 -13.26 12.05 -0.34
N VAL A 16 -12.69 10.88 -0.62
CA VAL A 16 -11.49 10.38 0.08
C VAL A 16 -10.33 11.35 -0.11
N ARG A 17 -10.05 11.76 -1.35
CA ARG A 17 -8.97 12.70 -1.69
C ARG A 17 -9.13 14.03 -0.96
N GLU A 18 -10.33 14.62 -0.97
CA GLU A 18 -10.60 15.89 -0.30
C GLU A 18 -10.49 15.77 1.22
N THR A 19 -11.01 14.68 1.80
CA THR A 19 -10.95 14.43 3.24
C THR A 19 -9.51 14.28 3.71
N VAL A 20 -8.72 13.45 3.03
CA VAL A 20 -7.32 13.23 3.34
C VAL A 20 -6.49 14.50 3.16
N ALA A 21 -6.74 15.29 2.13
CA ALA A 21 -6.05 16.56 1.89
C ALA A 21 -6.35 17.60 2.99
N LYS A 22 -7.62 17.73 3.39
CA LYS A 22 -8.04 18.65 4.48
C LYS A 22 -7.48 18.23 5.84
N ALA A 23 -7.35 16.93 6.04
CA ALA A 23 -6.95 16.36 7.32
C ALA A 23 -5.43 16.12 7.45
N ARG A 24 -4.64 16.46 6.44
CA ARG A 24 -3.18 16.20 6.37
C ARG A 24 -2.37 16.75 7.55
N SER A 25 -2.86 17.79 8.24
CA SER A 25 -2.23 18.38 9.42
C SER A 25 -2.74 17.84 10.75
N GLN A 26 -3.73 16.95 10.73
CA GLN A 26 -4.32 16.40 11.94
C GLN A 26 -3.43 15.27 12.53
N PRO A 27 -3.49 15.06 13.85
CA PRO A 27 -2.86 13.90 14.48
C PRO A 27 -3.41 12.57 13.92
N PRO A 28 -2.58 11.52 13.80
CA PRO A 28 -3.01 10.20 13.27
C PRO A 28 -4.24 9.60 13.97
N ASP A 29 -4.38 9.80 15.27
CA ASP A 29 -5.51 9.28 16.04
C ASP A 29 -6.84 9.97 15.69
N GLN A 30 -6.79 11.26 15.34
CA GLN A 30 -7.98 11.99 14.88
C GLN A 30 -8.36 11.57 13.46
N LEU A 31 -7.37 11.40 12.57
CA LEU A 31 -7.58 10.84 11.23
C LEU A 31 -8.23 9.46 11.30
N TRP A 32 -7.70 8.59 12.15
CA TRP A 32 -8.23 7.25 12.35
C TRP A 32 -9.71 7.26 12.73
N ARG A 33 -10.10 8.09 13.71
CA ARG A 33 -11.52 8.25 14.10
C ARG A 33 -12.37 8.73 12.94
N THR A 34 -11.90 9.72 12.20
CA THR A 34 -12.60 10.23 11.01
C THR A 34 -12.86 9.11 10.00
N TYR A 35 -11.89 8.23 9.74
CA TYR A 35 -12.05 7.13 8.78
C TYR A 35 -13.02 6.05 9.29
N GLN A 36 -13.04 5.81 10.61
CA GLN A 36 -14.03 4.94 11.24
C GLN A 36 -15.45 5.52 11.14
N ASP A 37 -15.63 6.80 11.47
CA ASP A 37 -16.91 7.51 11.42
C ASP A 37 -17.49 7.56 9.99
N LEU A 38 -16.63 7.61 8.97
CA LEU A 38 -17.00 7.56 7.55
C LEU A 38 -17.30 6.14 7.04
N GLY A 39 -17.08 5.10 7.84
CA GLY A 39 -17.35 3.71 7.48
C GLY A 39 -16.41 3.14 6.41
N TRP A 40 -15.26 3.77 6.16
CA TRP A 40 -14.36 3.32 5.09
C TRP A 40 -13.75 1.94 5.32
N LEU A 41 -13.65 1.50 6.57
CA LEU A 41 -13.15 0.16 6.91
C LEU A 41 -14.12 -0.96 6.49
N GLU A 42 -15.41 -0.63 6.35
CA GLU A 42 -16.48 -1.56 5.98
C GLU A 42 -16.71 -1.63 4.46
N ALA A 43 -15.94 -0.85 3.71
CA ALA A 43 -16.06 -0.78 2.26
C ALA A 43 -15.79 -2.14 1.61
N PRO A 44 -16.59 -2.53 0.59
CA PRO A 44 -16.32 -3.71 -0.23
C PRO A 44 -14.92 -3.63 -0.88
N PRO A 45 -14.36 -4.75 -1.33
CA PRO A 45 -12.96 -4.79 -1.81
C PRO A 45 -12.62 -3.78 -2.91
N MET A 46 -13.55 -3.45 -3.80
CA MET A 46 -13.32 -2.48 -4.88
C MET A 46 -13.24 -1.05 -4.34
N GLU A 47 -14.21 -0.65 -3.52
CA GLU A 47 -14.26 0.65 -2.85
C GLU A 47 -13.10 0.80 -1.85
N LEU A 48 -12.76 -0.29 -1.15
CA LEU A 48 -11.58 -0.32 -0.28
C LEU A 48 -10.29 -0.08 -1.05
N ALA A 49 -10.16 -0.61 -2.27
CA ALA A 49 -8.99 -0.35 -3.12
C ALA A 49 -8.90 1.14 -3.49
N ILE A 50 -10.04 1.81 -3.77
CA ILE A 50 -10.09 3.25 -4.05
C ILE A 50 -9.61 4.05 -2.83
N VAL A 51 -10.11 3.72 -1.65
CA VAL A 51 -9.69 4.36 -0.39
C VAL A 51 -8.19 4.17 -0.17
N LEU A 52 -7.68 2.94 -0.26
CA LEU A 52 -6.28 2.61 -0.04
C LEU A 52 -5.34 3.26 -1.06
N GLU A 53 -5.77 3.46 -2.32
CA GLU A 53 -5.00 4.18 -3.32
C GLU A 53 -4.79 5.65 -2.90
N GLU A 54 -5.83 6.33 -2.46
CA GLU A 54 -5.73 7.73 -2.03
C GLU A 54 -5.00 7.87 -0.68
N LEU A 55 -5.16 6.92 0.25
CA LEU A 55 -4.36 6.86 1.48
C LEU A 55 -2.87 6.60 1.17
N GLY A 56 -2.57 5.73 0.21
CA GLY A 56 -1.22 5.51 -0.30
C GLY A 56 -0.62 6.77 -0.93
N TYR A 57 -1.41 7.50 -1.73
CA TYR A 57 -1.05 8.79 -2.33
C TYR A 57 -0.70 9.84 -1.27
N ALA A 58 -1.35 9.84 -0.13
CA ALA A 58 -1.06 10.73 0.99
C ALA A 58 0.05 10.24 1.91
N ALA A 59 0.54 9.01 1.74
CA ALA A 59 1.40 8.30 2.70
C ALA A 59 0.80 8.30 4.11
N ASP A 60 -0.46 7.89 4.20
CA ASP A 60 -1.26 7.89 5.42
C ASP A 60 -0.55 7.21 6.61
N PRO A 61 -0.53 7.83 7.82
CA PRO A 61 0.14 7.28 8.99
C PRO A 61 -0.78 6.47 9.90
N THR A 62 -2.07 6.33 9.56
CA THR A 62 -3.05 5.62 10.40
C THR A 62 -2.91 4.10 10.27
N PRO A 63 -3.48 3.31 11.19
CA PRO A 63 -3.51 1.85 11.07
C PRO A 63 -4.58 1.33 10.10
N PHE A 64 -5.02 2.15 9.13
CA PHE A 64 -6.09 1.77 8.22
C PHE A 64 -5.72 0.53 7.39
N LEU A 65 -4.53 0.53 6.80
CA LEU A 65 -4.06 -0.58 5.97
C LEU A 65 -4.02 -1.90 6.76
N SER A 66 -3.47 -1.89 7.97
CA SER A 66 -3.37 -3.09 8.81
C SER A 66 -4.73 -3.58 9.30
N ALA A 67 -5.60 -2.66 9.75
CA ALA A 67 -6.93 -3.00 10.24
C ALA A 67 -7.83 -3.58 9.14
N ALA A 68 -7.89 -2.94 7.98
CA ALA A 68 -8.77 -3.33 6.89
C ALA A 68 -8.27 -4.56 6.13
N THR A 69 -6.96 -4.71 5.93
CA THR A 69 -6.44 -5.73 5.02
C THR A 69 -5.66 -6.87 5.67
N TRP A 70 -5.21 -6.70 6.92
CA TRP A 70 -4.51 -7.75 7.66
C TRP A 70 -5.38 -8.35 8.75
N PHE A 71 -5.99 -7.52 9.62
CA PHE A 71 -6.84 -8.01 10.69
C PHE A 71 -8.18 -8.54 10.17
N ALA A 72 -8.94 -7.72 9.46
CA ALA A 72 -10.32 -8.04 9.06
C ALA A 72 -10.46 -9.37 8.30
N PRO A 73 -9.63 -9.68 7.27
CA PRO A 73 -9.76 -10.94 6.53
C PRO A 73 -9.31 -12.17 7.34
N LEU A 74 -8.49 -12.01 8.36
CA LEU A 74 -8.09 -13.10 9.27
C LEU A 74 -9.12 -13.35 10.36
N ALA A 75 -9.65 -12.27 10.94
CA ALA A 75 -10.59 -12.33 12.05
C ALA A 75 -12.05 -12.55 11.61
N GLY A 76 -12.38 -12.32 10.32
CA GLY A 76 -13.75 -12.35 9.79
C GLY A 76 -14.62 -11.19 10.30
N ARG A 77 -14.02 -10.15 10.87
CA ARG A 77 -14.67 -8.94 11.40
C ARG A 77 -13.69 -7.78 11.49
N LEU A 78 -14.18 -6.57 11.65
CA LEU A 78 -13.33 -5.42 11.98
C LEU A 78 -12.80 -5.48 13.43
N PRO A 79 -11.66 -4.82 13.72
CA PRO A 79 -11.14 -4.75 15.08
C PRO A 79 -12.00 -3.84 15.96
N ARG A 80 -11.96 -4.08 17.28
CA ARG A 80 -12.54 -3.20 18.29
C ARG A 80 -11.52 -2.10 18.65
N GLY A 81 -11.37 -1.11 17.78
CA GLY A 81 -10.33 -0.11 17.86
C GLY A 81 -9.32 -0.28 16.74
N THR A 82 -8.05 -0.42 17.04
CA THR A 82 -6.99 -0.70 16.06
C THR A 82 -6.68 -2.19 15.97
N GLY A 83 -6.29 -2.68 14.80
CA GLY A 83 -6.00 -4.10 14.64
C GLY A 83 -4.98 -4.41 13.56
N THR A 84 -4.29 -5.53 13.72
CA THR A 84 -3.35 -6.06 12.73
C THR A 84 -3.33 -7.59 12.74
N GLY A 85 -2.61 -8.19 11.79
CA GLY A 85 -2.47 -9.63 11.68
C GLY A 85 -1.03 -10.10 11.50
N VAL A 86 -0.69 -11.23 12.12
CA VAL A 86 0.56 -11.95 11.88
C VAL A 86 0.27 -13.09 10.92
N CYS A 87 0.58 -12.87 9.65
CA CYS A 87 0.21 -13.79 8.56
C CYS A 87 1.40 -14.37 7.77
N ASP A 88 2.62 -13.93 8.07
CA ASP A 88 3.85 -14.38 7.39
C ASP A 88 4.50 -15.62 8.01
N GLY A 89 3.99 -16.08 9.16
CA GLY A 89 4.54 -17.18 9.94
C GLY A 89 5.81 -16.84 10.74
N THR A 90 6.31 -15.60 10.68
CA THR A 90 7.54 -15.20 11.36
C THR A 90 7.35 -14.14 12.45
N GLY A 91 6.34 -13.29 12.33
CA GLY A 91 6.08 -12.16 13.21
C GLY A 91 7.14 -11.06 13.17
N ARG A 92 8.02 -11.03 12.16
CA ARG A 92 9.19 -10.13 12.18
C ARG A 92 8.88 -8.67 11.82
N PHE A 93 7.98 -8.44 10.91
CA PHE A 93 7.65 -7.11 10.40
C PHE A 93 6.14 -6.92 10.33
N VAL A 94 5.51 -6.95 11.50
CA VAL A 94 4.05 -6.84 11.61
C VAL A 94 3.66 -5.37 11.64
N LEU A 95 2.81 -4.99 10.69
CA LEU A 95 2.36 -3.62 10.53
C LEU A 95 1.50 -3.20 11.73
N ASP A 96 1.82 -2.06 12.34
CA ASP A 96 1.08 -1.42 13.45
C ASP A 96 0.91 -2.26 14.73
N ALA A 97 1.64 -3.37 14.90
CA ALA A 97 1.43 -4.26 16.05
C ALA A 97 1.77 -3.62 17.40
N ASP A 98 2.64 -2.61 17.42
CA ASP A 98 3.02 -1.87 18.62
C ASP A 98 1.95 -0.89 19.14
N ARG A 99 0.87 -0.70 18.36
CA ARG A 99 -0.27 0.15 18.73
C ARG A 99 -1.63 -0.53 18.51
N ALA A 100 -1.63 -1.81 18.19
CA ALA A 100 -2.87 -2.55 17.95
C ALA A 100 -3.58 -2.92 19.25
N ASP A 101 -4.89 -2.70 19.31
CA ASP A 101 -5.74 -3.18 20.40
C ASP A 101 -6.00 -4.68 20.27
N GLU A 102 -6.09 -5.18 19.03
CA GLU A 102 -6.31 -6.59 18.72
C GLU A 102 -5.30 -7.08 17.67
N ILE A 103 -4.74 -8.28 17.87
CA ILE A 103 -3.80 -8.91 16.95
C ILE A 103 -4.33 -10.30 16.55
N ALA A 104 -4.54 -10.51 15.25
CA ALA A 104 -4.90 -11.81 14.69
C ALA A 104 -3.63 -12.64 14.44
N LEU A 105 -3.43 -13.69 15.21
CA LEU A 105 -2.30 -14.62 15.11
C LEU A 105 -2.72 -15.84 14.28
N VAL A 106 -2.05 -16.10 13.17
CA VAL A 106 -2.26 -17.32 12.37
C VAL A 106 -1.39 -18.42 12.93
N THR A 107 -2.02 -19.43 13.49
CA THR A 107 -1.34 -20.60 14.11
C THR A 107 -1.71 -21.90 13.40
N SER A 108 -0.99 -23.00 13.68
CA SER A 108 -1.32 -24.32 13.13
C SER A 108 -2.73 -24.81 13.50
N ARG A 109 -3.32 -24.26 14.58
CA ARG A 109 -4.68 -24.57 15.06
C ARG A 109 -5.76 -23.64 14.55
N GLY A 110 -5.40 -22.62 13.75
CA GLY A 110 -6.29 -21.61 13.22
C GLY A 110 -5.92 -20.20 13.63
N VAL A 111 -6.84 -19.25 13.42
CA VAL A 111 -6.64 -17.85 13.80
C VAL A 111 -7.06 -17.62 15.25
N VAL A 112 -6.15 -17.05 16.02
CA VAL A 112 -6.38 -16.64 17.42
C VAL A 112 -6.37 -15.12 17.48
N ILE A 113 -7.40 -14.51 18.04
CA ILE A 113 -7.45 -13.07 18.30
C ILE A 113 -6.95 -12.84 19.72
N ALA A 114 -5.83 -12.16 19.84
CA ALA A 114 -5.22 -11.78 21.11
C ALA A 114 -5.41 -10.27 21.36
N SER A 115 -5.48 -9.89 22.64
CA SER A 115 -5.39 -8.48 23.03
C SER A 115 -3.95 -7.98 22.76
N GLY A 116 -3.83 -6.78 22.18
CA GLY A 116 -2.51 -6.17 21.96
C GLY A 116 -1.72 -5.98 23.26
N ALA A 117 -2.41 -5.82 24.39
CA ALA A 117 -1.77 -5.72 25.70
C ALA A 117 -1.13 -7.05 26.20
N GLU A 118 -1.59 -8.19 25.67
CA GLU A 118 -1.11 -9.53 26.03
C GLU A 118 0.00 -10.02 25.09
N VAL A 119 0.18 -9.37 23.95
CA VAL A 119 1.17 -9.75 22.94
C VAL A 119 2.38 -8.84 23.03
N ARG A 120 3.56 -9.44 23.16
CA ARG A 120 4.81 -8.67 23.12
C ARG A 120 5.08 -8.23 21.68
N ALA A 121 4.86 -6.95 21.42
CA ALA A 121 5.16 -6.31 20.14
C ALA A 121 6.30 -5.28 20.33
N GLU A 122 7.48 -5.58 19.80
CA GLU A 122 8.66 -4.72 19.91
C GLU A 122 8.79 -3.86 18.64
N PRO A 123 8.74 -2.51 18.76
CA PRO A 123 8.87 -1.63 17.59
C PRO A 123 10.20 -1.83 16.86
N VAL A 124 10.15 -1.83 15.54
CA VAL A 124 11.32 -1.93 14.66
C VAL A 124 11.58 -0.57 14.02
N VAL A 125 12.83 -0.09 14.12
CA VAL A 125 13.22 1.14 13.41
C VAL A 125 13.26 0.88 11.92
N THR A 126 12.47 1.66 11.16
CA THR A 126 12.32 1.52 9.72
C THR A 126 12.72 2.79 9.00
N PHE A 127 12.97 2.68 7.69
CA PHE A 127 13.27 3.85 6.86
C PHE A 127 12.01 4.68 6.52
N ASP A 128 10.80 4.10 6.56
CA ASP A 128 9.54 4.83 6.48
C ASP A 128 8.99 5.12 7.87
N GLN A 129 9.17 6.35 8.34
CA GLN A 129 8.75 6.78 9.68
C GLN A 129 7.22 6.82 9.88
N ASN A 130 6.45 6.80 8.79
CA ASN A 130 4.99 6.81 8.83
C ASN A 130 4.39 5.40 8.76
N LEU A 131 5.22 4.37 8.54
CA LEU A 131 4.82 2.97 8.52
C LEU A 131 5.42 2.28 9.74
N ARG A 132 4.61 2.06 10.75
CA ARG A 132 5.05 1.44 12.01
C ARG A 132 5.14 -0.07 11.83
N LEU A 133 6.28 -0.64 12.15
CA LEU A 133 6.50 -2.08 12.14
C LEU A 133 6.97 -2.53 13.52
N ALA A 134 6.55 -3.73 13.89
CA ALA A 134 7.02 -4.35 15.13
C ALA A 134 7.35 -5.82 14.93
N HIS A 135 8.18 -6.35 15.82
CA HIS A 135 8.40 -7.77 15.98
C HIS A 135 7.41 -8.32 17.00
N VAL A 136 6.61 -9.30 16.58
CA VAL A 136 5.64 -9.99 17.43
C VAL A 136 6.19 -11.36 17.80
N ALA A 137 6.42 -11.58 19.08
CA ALA A 137 6.85 -12.88 19.60
C ALA A 137 5.61 -13.72 19.92
N ALA A 138 5.32 -14.72 19.10
CA ALA A 138 4.26 -15.70 19.33
C ALA A 138 4.72 -17.09 18.89
N ALA A 139 4.25 -18.12 19.60
CA ALA A 139 4.54 -19.51 19.28
C ALA A 139 3.60 -20.04 18.19
N ASP A 140 4.04 -21.06 17.47
CA ASP A 140 3.23 -21.85 16.54
C ASP A 140 2.66 -21.04 15.35
N LEU A 141 3.34 -19.96 14.97
CA LEU A 141 2.95 -19.14 13.82
C LEU A 141 3.15 -19.92 12.51
N VAL A 142 2.16 -19.84 11.60
CA VAL A 142 2.22 -20.41 10.26
C VAL A 142 1.87 -19.36 9.20
N PRO A 143 2.41 -19.45 7.98
CA PRO A 143 2.11 -18.50 6.93
C PRO A 143 0.69 -18.72 6.37
N ARG A 144 -0.11 -17.66 6.36
CA ARG A 144 -1.41 -17.58 5.69
C ARG A 144 -1.69 -16.13 5.34
N ILE A 145 -1.26 -15.71 4.16
CA ILE A 145 -1.39 -14.33 3.71
C ILE A 145 -2.73 -14.18 2.96
N PRO A 146 -3.68 -13.37 3.44
CA PRO A 146 -4.92 -13.11 2.72
C PRO A 146 -4.67 -12.37 1.40
N ASP A 147 -5.48 -12.68 0.37
CA ASP A 147 -5.43 -12.00 -0.93
C ASP A 147 -5.62 -10.48 -0.77
N LEU A 148 -6.52 -10.08 0.11
CA LEU A 148 -6.81 -8.68 0.42
C LEU A 148 -5.59 -7.94 0.99
N THR A 149 -4.72 -8.63 1.75
CA THR A 149 -3.47 -8.06 2.28
C THR A 149 -2.49 -7.71 1.16
N LEU A 150 -2.31 -8.61 0.20
CA LEU A 150 -1.43 -8.39 -0.95
C LEU A 150 -1.98 -7.28 -1.87
N MET A 151 -3.28 -7.29 -2.13
CA MET A 151 -3.96 -6.23 -2.88
C MET A 151 -3.80 -4.87 -2.19
N GLY A 152 -4.01 -4.79 -0.86
CA GLY A 152 -3.88 -3.55 -0.09
C GLY A 152 -2.47 -2.96 -0.14
N LEU A 153 -1.43 -3.80 0.00
CA LEU A 153 -0.04 -3.37 -0.17
C LEU A 153 0.25 -2.88 -1.60
N ALA A 154 -0.29 -3.59 -2.60
CA ALA A 154 -0.09 -3.23 -4.00
C ALA A 154 -0.70 -1.88 -4.34
N ILE A 155 -1.96 -1.65 -3.98
CA ILE A 155 -2.66 -0.39 -4.32
C ILE A 155 -2.11 0.80 -3.52
N SER A 156 -1.68 0.59 -2.26
CA SER A 156 -1.00 1.62 -1.46
C SER A 156 0.34 2.04 -2.09
N ALA A 157 1.11 1.08 -2.63
CA ALA A 157 2.33 1.37 -3.37
C ALA A 157 2.03 2.17 -4.64
N VAL A 158 0.97 1.81 -5.38
CA VAL A 158 0.52 2.54 -6.58
C VAL A 158 0.16 3.99 -6.23
N GLY A 159 -0.58 4.21 -5.15
CA GLY A 159 -0.93 5.56 -4.68
C GLY A 159 0.32 6.41 -4.40
N ALA A 160 1.30 5.86 -3.66
CA ALA A 160 2.57 6.54 -3.40
C ALA A 160 3.36 6.83 -4.69
N CYS A 161 3.37 5.90 -5.65
CA CYS A 161 4.00 6.09 -6.96
C CYS A 161 3.34 7.19 -7.78
N ARG A 162 2.01 7.30 -7.75
CA ARG A 162 1.26 8.41 -8.39
C ARG A 162 1.70 9.75 -7.82
N HIS A 163 1.80 9.87 -6.50
CA HIS A 163 2.25 11.12 -5.87
C HIS A 163 3.68 11.48 -6.28
N ILE A 164 4.60 10.51 -6.36
CA ILE A 164 5.97 10.73 -6.83
C ILE A 164 5.98 11.27 -8.27
N LEU A 165 5.13 10.74 -9.15
CA LEU A 165 5.02 11.21 -10.53
C LEU A 165 4.52 12.65 -10.57
N ASP A 166 3.48 12.99 -9.80
CA ASP A 166 2.92 14.35 -9.75
C ASP A 166 3.96 15.35 -9.24
N LEU A 167 4.69 15.03 -8.17
CA LEU A 167 5.80 15.84 -7.67
C LEU A 167 6.89 16.01 -8.72
N ALA A 168 7.27 14.93 -9.40
CA ALA A 168 8.32 14.99 -10.43
C ALA A 168 7.88 15.87 -11.63
N VAL A 169 6.63 15.73 -12.08
CA VAL A 169 6.08 16.54 -13.17
C VAL A 169 6.01 18.02 -12.78
N ALA A 170 5.57 18.32 -11.56
CA ALA A 170 5.55 19.70 -11.05
C ALA A 170 6.97 20.28 -10.98
N HIS A 171 7.93 19.52 -10.46
CA HIS A 171 9.34 19.93 -10.37
C HIS A 171 9.94 20.23 -11.74
N VAL A 172 9.82 19.34 -12.72
CA VAL A 172 10.46 19.52 -14.04
C VAL A 172 9.83 20.64 -14.88
N LYS A 173 8.57 21.02 -14.60
CA LYS A 173 7.92 22.18 -15.21
C LYS A 173 8.45 23.50 -14.68
N GLN A 174 8.94 23.55 -13.45
CA GLN A 174 9.42 24.76 -12.77
C GLN A 174 10.94 24.91 -12.83
N ARG A 175 11.68 23.80 -12.78
CA ARG A 175 13.15 23.81 -12.76
C ARG A 175 13.72 24.24 -14.10
N VAL A 176 14.44 25.35 -14.11
CA VAL A 176 15.11 25.87 -15.32
C VAL A 176 16.59 25.48 -15.31
N GLN A 177 17.06 24.89 -16.40
CA GLN A 177 18.47 24.64 -16.72
C GLN A 177 18.67 24.86 -18.23
N PHE A 178 19.87 25.29 -18.63
CA PHE A 178 20.17 25.59 -20.05
C PHE A 178 19.22 26.61 -20.67
N GLY A 179 18.68 27.52 -19.86
CA GLY A 179 17.75 28.59 -20.30
C GLY A 179 16.30 28.18 -20.51
N VAL A 180 15.92 26.91 -20.26
CA VAL A 180 14.56 26.39 -20.42
C VAL A 180 14.13 25.51 -19.25
N PRO A 181 12.82 25.33 -18.99
CA PRO A 181 12.34 24.30 -18.07
C PRO A 181 12.86 22.92 -18.47
N ILE A 182 13.38 22.13 -17.53
CA ILE A 182 13.95 20.81 -17.84
C ILE A 182 12.90 19.83 -18.39
N GLY A 183 11.63 20.03 -18.10
CA GLY A 183 10.52 19.28 -18.68
C GLY A 183 10.35 19.45 -20.20
N SER A 184 11.02 20.43 -20.84
CA SER A 184 11.04 20.57 -22.29
C SER A 184 11.87 19.49 -23.01
N PHE A 185 12.85 18.90 -22.31
CA PHE A 185 13.74 17.88 -22.89
C PHE A 185 13.04 16.53 -23.06
N GLN A 186 13.22 15.89 -24.23
CA GLN A 186 12.58 14.60 -24.54
C GLN A 186 12.96 13.50 -23.54
N ALA A 187 14.22 13.44 -23.11
CA ALA A 187 14.68 12.45 -22.13
C ALA A 187 13.93 12.57 -20.79
N VAL A 188 13.53 13.77 -20.38
CA VAL A 188 12.72 14.02 -19.18
C VAL A 188 11.29 13.56 -19.40
N LYS A 189 10.69 13.90 -20.56
CA LYS A 189 9.33 13.48 -20.93
C LYS A 189 9.20 11.97 -21.00
N HIS A 190 10.17 11.27 -21.60
CA HIS A 190 10.15 9.81 -21.68
C HIS A 190 10.20 9.15 -20.30
N LYS A 191 11.02 9.66 -19.36
CA LYS A 191 11.05 9.14 -17.98
C LYS A 191 9.71 9.31 -17.28
N ALA A 192 9.04 10.46 -17.42
CA ALA A 192 7.72 10.68 -16.85
C ALA A 192 6.68 9.74 -17.50
N ALA A 193 6.76 9.51 -18.82
CA ALA A 193 5.90 8.57 -19.52
C ALA A 193 6.13 7.12 -19.06
N ASP A 194 7.37 6.69 -18.89
CA ASP A 194 7.70 5.35 -18.36
C ASP A 194 7.13 5.15 -16.96
N MET A 195 7.24 6.18 -16.09
CA MET A 195 6.64 6.14 -14.75
C MET A 195 5.12 6.00 -14.85
N TYR A 196 4.47 6.79 -15.69
CA TYR A 196 3.01 6.76 -15.89
C TYR A 196 2.53 5.38 -16.36
N VAL A 197 3.18 4.81 -17.39
CA VAL A 197 2.83 3.47 -17.91
C VAL A 197 3.00 2.39 -16.84
N ALA A 198 4.09 2.45 -16.06
CA ALA A 198 4.33 1.50 -14.98
C ALA A 198 3.25 1.60 -13.89
N ILE A 199 2.81 2.82 -13.54
CA ILE A 199 1.74 3.08 -12.57
C ILE A 199 0.42 2.53 -13.07
N GLU A 200 -0.01 2.87 -14.30
CA GLU A 200 -1.30 2.44 -14.83
C GLU A 200 -1.38 0.91 -14.98
N ARG A 201 -0.28 0.27 -15.38
CA ARG A 201 -0.21 -1.20 -15.42
C ARG A 201 -0.40 -1.82 -14.03
N ALA A 202 0.31 -1.31 -13.02
CA ALA A 202 0.20 -1.84 -11.66
C ALA A 202 -1.19 -1.54 -11.06
N ARG A 203 -1.74 -0.36 -11.35
CA ARG A 203 -3.07 0.06 -10.93
C ARG A 203 -4.15 -0.86 -11.49
N ALA A 204 -4.13 -1.14 -12.79
CA ALA A 204 -5.07 -2.05 -13.43
C ALA A 204 -5.06 -3.45 -12.79
N LEU A 205 -3.86 -4.00 -12.49
CA LEU A 205 -3.74 -5.31 -11.85
C LEU A 205 -4.21 -5.28 -10.39
N ALA A 206 -4.01 -4.19 -9.66
CA ALA A 206 -4.49 -4.05 -8.29
C ALA A 206 -6.03 -3.97 -8.24
N TYR A 207 -6.66 -3.22 -9.14
CA TYR A 207 -8.12 -3.17 -9.27
C TYR A 207 -8.71 -4.50 -9.78
N PHE A 208 -8.03 -5.19 -10.70
CA PHE A 208 -8.41 -6.55 -11.08
C PHE A 208 -8.40 -7.51 -9.88
N SER A 209 -7.38 -7.40 -9.01
CA SER A 209 -7.33 -8.18 -7.78
C SER A 209 -8.50 -7.84 -6.85
N ALA A 210 -8.84 -6.56 -6.67
CA ALA A 210 -9.98 -6.14 -5.85
C ALA A 210 -11.31 -6.70 -6.38
N LEU A 211 -11.53 -6.65 -7.71
CA LEU A 211 -12.71 -7.22 -8.36
C LEU A 211 -12.82 -8.74 -8.16
N THR A 212 -11.72 -9.46 -8.35
CA THR A 212 -11.71 -10.92 -8.17
C THR A 212 -11.96 -11.32 -6.71
N ILE A 213 -11.50 -10.52 -5.74
CA ILE A 213 -11.79 -10.73 -4.32
C ILE A 213 -13.28 -10.46 -4.04
N ALA A 214 -13.84 -9.37 -4.59
CA ALA A 214 -15.25 -9.01 -4.40
C ALA A 214 -16.21 -10.06 -4.94
N GLU A 215 -15.88 -10.67 -6.09
CA GLU A 215 -16.68 -11.70 -6.75
C GLU A 215 -16.42 -13.13 -6.25
N ASP A 216 -15.53 -13.31 -5.25
CA ASP A 216 -15.03 -14.63 -4.80
C ASP A 216 -14.53 -15.50 -5.98
N ASP A 217 -13.94 -14.86 -6.99
CA ASP A 217 -13.44 -15.52 -8.20
C ASP A 217 -12.30 -16.47 -7.86
N PRO A 218 -12.26 -17.70 -8.41
CA PRO A 218 -11.17 -18.67 -8.16
C PRO A 218 -9.78 -18.14 -8.56
N ARG A 219 -9.68 -17.10 -9.39
CA ARG A 219 -8.43 -16.47 -9.80
C ARG A 219 -7.91 -15.45 -8.77
N ARG A 220 -8.64 -15.14 -7.69
CA ARG A 220 -8.29 -14.06 -6.73
C ARG A 220 -6.88 -14.18 -6.15
N GLY A 221 -6.44 -15.37 -5.77
CA GLY A 221 -5.08 -15.59 -5.26
C GLY A 221 -4.00 -15.28 -6.31
N ARG A 222 -4.21 -15.71 -7.55
CA ARG A 222 -3.32 -15.38 -8.66
C ARG A 222 -3.33 -13.89 -8.97
N ALA A 223 -4.49 -13.26 -8.96
CA ALA A 223 -4.63 -11.82 -9.18
C ALA A 223 -3.92 -11.00 -8.11
N ALA A 224 -4.01 -11.39 -6.83
CA ALA A 224 -3.33 -10.74 -5.72
C ALA A 224 -1.79 -10.81 -5.85
N LEU A 225 -1.25 -11.98 -6.24
CA LEU A 225 0.18 -12.13 -6.54
C LEU A 225 0.62 -11.26 -7.73
N MET A 226 -0.19 -11.21 -8.81
CA MET A 226 0.08 -10.37 -9.98
C MET A 226 0.10 -8.89 -9.61
N ALA A 227 -0.88 -8.42 -8.82
CA ALA A 227 -0.96 -7.05 -8.33
C ALA A 227 0.27 -6.67 -7.52
N LYS A 228 0.66 -7.50 -6.55
CA LYS A 228 1.81 -7.26 -5.68
C LYS A 228 3.13 -7.26 -6.45
N ALA A 229 3.31 -8.17 -7.41
CA ALA A 229 4.48 -8.21 -8.28
C ALA A 229 4.57 -6.95 -9.15
N ALA A 230 3.47 -6.55 -9.79
CA ALA A 230 3.43 -5.37 -10.66
C ALA A 230 3.67 -4.07 -9.88
N ALA A 231 3.12 -3.95 -8.67
CA ALA A 231 3.36 -2.79 -7.80
C ALA A 231 4.83 -2.66 -7.39
N GLY A 232 5.52 -3.77 -7.10
CA GLY A 232 6.95 -3.77 -6.80
C GLY A 232 7.81 -3.40 -8.02
N GLU A 233 7.44 -3.84 -9.23
CA GLU A 233 8.11 -3.41 -10.48
C GLU A 233 7.87 -1.93 -10.77
N CYS A 234 6.64 -1.46 -10.62
CA CYS A 234 6.27 -0.06 -10.73
C CYS A 234 7.12 0.81 -9.81
N GLN A 235 7.20 0.44 -8.53
CA GLN A 235 7.99 1.15 -7.54
C GLN A 235 9.47 1.27 -7.97
N GLN A 236 10.05 0.24 -8.56
CA GLN A 236 11.46 0.29 -9.03
C GLN A 236 11.66 1.31 -10.16
N VAL A 237 10.73 1.37 -11.13
CA VAL A 237 10.76 2.33 -12.23
C VAL A 237 10.58 3.75 -11.69
N VAL A 238 9.56 3.96 -10.85
CA VAL A 238 9.20 5.26 -10.30
C VAL A 238 10.29 5.79 -9.36
N PHE A 239 10.87 4.93 -8.51
CA PHE A 239 11.99 5.29 -7.64
C PHE A 239 13.19 5.81 -8.43
N ARG A 240 13.61 5.04 -9.46
CA ARG A 240 14.78 5.39 -10.29
C ARG A 240 14.57 6.70 -11.03
N HIS A 241 13.44 6.83 -11.73
CA HIS A 241 13.17 8.01 -12.55
C HIS A 241 12.81 9.23 -11.69
N GLY A 242 12.03 9.05 -10.62
CA GLY A 242 11.70 10.12 -9.67
C GLY A 242 12.97 10.77 -9.09
N LEU A 243 13.87 9.98 -8.50
CA LEU A 243 15.15 10.50 -7.99
C LEU A 243 15.96 11.20 -9.07
N GLN A 244 16.03 10.62 -10.28
CA GLN A 244 16.79 11.22 -11.36
C GLN A 244 16.21 12.56 -11.83
N LEU A 245 14.89 12.71 -11.89
CA LEU A 245 14.23 13.95 -12.28
C LEU A 245 14.43 15.08 -11.26
N PHE A 246 14.53 14.74 -9.99
CA PHE A 246 14.86 15.70 -8.92
C PHE A 246 16.37 15.97 -8.81
N GLY A 247 17.22 15.07 -9.30
CA GLY A 247 18.68 15.16 -9.14
C GLY A 247 19.10 15.18 -7.68
N GLY A 248 20.13 15.98 -7.34
CA GLY A 248 20.65 16.08 -5.97
C GLY A 248 19.60 16.46 -4.92
N MET A 249 18.60 17.25 -5.28
CA MET A 249 17.49 17.64 -4.37
C MET A 249 16.64 16.45 -3.94
N GLY A 250 16.52 15.40 -4.76
CA GLY A 250 15.77 14.19 -4.42
C GLY A 250 16.38 13.37 -3.29
N PHE A 251 17.63 13.63 -2.90
CA PHE A 251 18.33 12.94 -1.81
C PHE A 251 18.30 13.72 -0.48
N THR A 252 17.78 14.93 -0.46
CA THR A 252 17.76 15.74 0.76
C THR A 252 16.56 15.38 1.63
N TRP A 253 16.74 15.46 2.96
CA TRP A 253 15.68 15.13 3.93
C TRP A 253 14.52 16.13 3.91
N GLU A 254 14.77 17.37 3.49
CA GLU A 254 13.78 18.43 3.38
C GLU A 254 12.80 18.20 2.22
N ASN A 255 13.18 17.34 1.25
CA ASN A 255 12.32 17.07 0.11
C ASN A 255 11.28 16.01 0.46
N GLU A 256 9.99 16.38 0.34
CA GLU A 256 8.88 15.47 0.63
C GLU A 256 8.88 14.19 -0.22
N LEU A 257 9.56 14.17 -1.37
CA LEU A 257 9.73 13.00 -2.24
C LEU A 257 10.19 11.77 -1.45
N GLN A 258 11.09 11.96 -0.47
CA GLN A 258 11.64 10.89 0.35
C GLN A 258 10.56 10.07 1.08
N ARG A 259 9.49 10.75 1.54
CA ARG A 259 8.38 10.12 2.25
C ARG A 259 7.68 9.07 1.37
N TYR A 260 7.41 9.43 0.12
CA TYR A 260 6.66 8.58 -0.82
C TYR A 260 7.54 7.48 -1.41
N LEU A 261 8.82 7.78 -1.69
CA LEU A 261 9.79 6.77 -2.11
C LEU A 261 9.92 5.65 -1.06
N LYS A 262 10.00 6.03 0.22
CA LYS A 262 10.08 5.10 1.34
C LYS A 262 8.80 4.28 1.50
N ARG A 263 7.62 4.92 1.41
CA ARG A 263 6.33 4.23 1.46
C ARG A 263 6.19 3.19 0.35
N ALA A 264 6.43 3.56 -0.91
CA ALA A 264 6.33 2.65 -2.04
C ALA A 264 7.31 1.47 -1.88
N LYS A 265 8.54 1.74 -1.40
CA LYS A 265 9.54 0.69 -1.15
C LYS A 265 9.18 -0.22 0.00
N ALA A 266 8.64 0.30 1.10
CA ALA A 266 8.18 -0.49 2.22
C ALA A 266 7.05 -1.46 1.80
N CYS A 267 6.06 -0.96 1.04
CA CYS A 267 5.00 -1.80 0.49
C CYS A 267 5.51 -2.90 -0.46
N ASP A 268 6.60 -2.68 -1.21
CA ASP A 268 7.25 -3.73 -2.02
C ASP A 268 7.90 -4.80 -1.13
N LEU A 269 8.58 -4.40 -0.05
CA LEU A 269 9.33 -5.34 0.81
C LEU A 269 8.43 -6.19 1.71
N LEU A 270 7.33 -5.63 2.20
CA LEU A 270 6.42 -6.33 3.10
C LEU A 270 5.78 -7.54 2.40
N LEU A 271 5.83 -8.69 3.08
CA LEU A 271 5.27 -9.97 2.63
C LEU A 271 5.84 -10.48 1.30
N GLY A 272 7.05 -10.07 0.94
CA GLY A 272 7.75 -10.49 -0.25
C GLY A 272 7.82 -9.44 -1.36
N THR A 273 8.95 -9.42 -2.06
CA THR A 273 9.21 -8.51 -3.19
C THR A 273 8.55 -9.00 -4.48
N ALA A 274 8.56 -8.16 -5.53
CA ALA A 274 8.09 -8.51 -6.86
C ALA A 274 8.64 -9.85 -7.37
N SER A 275 9.93 -10.14 -7.12
CA SER A 275 10.57 -11.39 -7.57
C SER A 275 10.03 -12.62 -6.85
N VAL A 276 9.71 -12.51 -5.57
CA VAL A 276 9.10 -13.59 -4.77
C VAL A 276 7.72 -13.94 -5.34
N HIS A 277 6.88 -12.94 -5.57
CA HIS A 277 5.53 -13.17 -6.07
C HIS A 277 5.52 -13.66 -7.52
N ARG A 278 6.47 -13.22 -8.36
CA ARG A 278 6.62 -13.77 -9.71
C ARG A 278 7.01 -15.25 -9.69
N ARG A 279 7.89 -15.66 -8.78
CA ARG A 279 8.22 -17.09 -8.61
C ARG A 279 6.99 -17.89 -8.22
N ALA A 280 6.22 -17.43 -7.23
CA ALA A 280 4.98 -18.09 -6.82
C ALA A 280 3.97 -18.23 -7.98
N LEU A 281 3.87 -17.22 -8.85
CA LEU A 281 3.02 -17.29 -10.05
C LEU A 281 3.46 -18.36 -11.06
N LEU A 282 4.77 -18.57 -11.24
CA LEU A 282 5.31 -19.60 -12.11
C LEU A 282 5.01 -21.00 -11.54
N GLU A 283 5.23 -21.21 -10.24
CA GLU A 283 4.93 -22.45 -9.55
C GLU A 283 3.43 -22.83 -9.62
N MET A 284 2.53 -21.83 -9.58
CA MET A 284 1.09 -22.06 -9.80
C MET A 284 0.76 -22.46 -11.24
N GLY A 285 1.55 -22.01 -12.23
CA GLY A 285 1.34 -22.34 -13.64
C GLY A 285 1.84 -23.72 -14.03
N GLU A 286 2.81 -24.27 -13.29
CA GLU A 286 3.34 -25.63 -13.52
C GLU A 286 2.47 -26.72 -12.86
N ALA A 287 1.62 -26.32 -11.90
CA ALA A 287 0.71 -27.24 -11.18
C ALA A 287 -0.68 -27.36 -11.82
N ALA A 288 -0.99 -26.61 -12.87
CA ALA A 288 -2.25 -26.59 -13.60
C ALA A 288 -2.15 -27.32 -14.94
#